data_e9a9043f46019153585b111a84ff7af5
#
_entry.id   e9a9043f46019153585b111a84ff7af5
#
_cell.length_a   1.000
_cell.length_b   1.000
_cell.length_c   1.000
_cell.angle_alpha   90.00
_cell.angle_beta   90.00
_cell.angle_gamma   90.00
#
_symmetry.space_group_name_H-M   'P 1'
#
loop_
_entity.id
_entity.type
_entity.pdbx_description
1 polymer ?
#
loop_
_entity_poly.entity_id
_entity_poly.type
_entity_poly.pdbx_seq_one_letter_code
_entity_poly.pdbx_strand_id
1 'polypeptide(L)'
;MVKITGVEPHSRAEKAKITVGDILVSINGHDITDVLDYRFYLAECEVLLSLERNGERFAVKIKKSEYDDIGLDFETPLMDKKHSCTNKCIFCFIDQLPKGMRDSLYFKDDDSRLSFLHGNYITMTNLTERDIDRIIEMHISPVNVSVHTTDPELRVKMMKNKHAGEVLSYLRKLADAGIALCCQIVLCRSINDGAALDRTMRDLLEYFPALRSVSIVPAGMTKFRDGLYPLEPFSAEECRNIIAQVDTFAEICRQKHGTRLFFCADEFYIKGKLGIPNDEYYEDYSQLENGVGMLRLLEKEFDFEADFIGDYIESSKLSLPRTVSVATGVASYEHILSLTKKAERLVDGLKINVYCIKNNFFGEQITVSGLLTGVDMAEQLSGKELGDELLIPSNTLRAEGDLFLCGMTPDELSSRLGVPVTPSKNDGSEFLLALLGIESDI
;
A
#
# COMPACT_ATOMS: atom_id res chain seq x y z
N MET A 1 10.62 -6.64 27.34
CA MET A 1 9.62 -7.03 28.38
C MET A 1 8.30 -6.40 28.02
N VAL A 2 7.26 -7.20 27.83
CA VAL A 2 5.96 -6.74 27.31
C VAL A 2 4.83 -7.21 28.23
N LYS A 3 3.91 -6.31 28.58
CA LYS A 3 2.77 -6.60 29.46
C LYS A 3 1.67 -7.33 28.69
N ILE A 4 1.20 -8.45 29.23
CA ILE A 4 0.06 -9.22 28.72
C ILE A 4 -1.23 -8.51 29.14
N THR A 5 -2.08 -8.17 28.17
CA THR A 5 -3.36 -7.46 28.38
C THR A 5 -4.58 -8.36 28.20
N GLY A 6 -4.43 -9.50 27.52
CA GLY A 6 -5.47 -10.51 27.33
C GLY A 6 -4.87 -11.91 27.29
N VAL A 7 -5.71 -12.89 27.65
CA VAL A 7 -5.44 -14.31 27.50
C VAL A 7 -6.71 -14.94 26.96
N GLU A 8 -6.62 -15.54 25.76
CA GLU A 8 -7.77 -16.15 25.09
C GLU A 8 -8.33 -17.35 25.88
N PRO A 9 -9.64 -17.45 26.03
CA PRO A 9 -10.27 -18.60 26.68
C PRO A 9 -9.91 -19.90 25.97
N HIS A 10 -9.64 -20.95 26.78
CA HIS A 10 -9.24 -22.29 26.31
C HIS A 10 -7.91 -22.37 25.57
N SER A 11 -7.16 -21.28 25.49
CA SER A 11 -5.83 -21.21 24.86
C SER A 11 -4.78 -22.04 25.61
N ARG A 12 -3.60 -22.16 25.00
CA ARG A 12 -2.44 -22.79 25.64
C ARG A 12 -1.90 -21.94 26.79
N ALA A 13 -1.96 -20.62 26.67
CA ALA A 13 -1.56 -19.67 27.70
C ALA A 13 -2.46 -19.81 28.95
N GLU A 14 -3.79 -19.88 28.78
CA GLU A 14 -4.71 -20.09 29.90
C GLU A 14 -4.45 -21.42 30.61
N LYS A 15 -4.30 -22.53 29.84
CA LYS A 15 -3.97 -23.86 30.39
C LYS A 15 -2.64 -23.86 31.16
N ALA A 16 -1.71 -23.01 30.75
CA ALA A 16 -0.42 -22.80 31.37
C ALA A 16 -0.48 -21.83 32.59
N LYS A 17 -1.70 -21.34 32.93
CA LYS A 17 -1.97 -20.42 34.08
C LYS A 17 -1.30 -19.04 33.93
N ILE A 18 -1.08 -18.61 32.70
CA ILE A 18 -0.69 -17.22 32.41
C ILE A 18 -1.94 -16.36 32.56
N THR A 19 -1.77 -15.17 33.16
CA THR A 19 -2.88 -14.27 33.44
C THR A 19 -2.62 -12.86 32.95
N VAL A 20 -3.71 -12.12 32.75
CA VAL A 20 -3.63 -10.68 32.43
C VAL A 20 -2.84 -9.96 33.52
N GLY A 21 -1.91 -9.12 33.10
CA GLY A 21 -1.00 -8.38 33.99
C GLY A 21 0.38 -9.02 34.15
N ASP A 22 0.58 -10.28 33.73
CA ASP A 22 1.91 -10.87 33.64
C ASP A 22 2.77 -10.09 32.63
N ILE A 23 4.09 -10.09 32.83
CA ILE A 23 5.04 -9.48 31.92
C ILE A 23 5.82 -10.59 31.21
N LEU A 24 5.72 -10.65 29.89
CA LEU A 24 6.55 -11.53 29.08
C LEU A 24 7.97 -10.95 28.99
N VAL A 25 8.94 -11.69 29.52
CA VAL A 25 10.35 -11.26 29.56
C VAL A 25 11.13 -11.87 28.40
N SER A 26 11.08 -13.20 28.25
CA SER A 26 11.81 -13.89 27.18
C SER A 26 11.08 -15.14 26.70
N ILE A 27 11.43 -15.60 25.50
CA ILE A 27 11.05 -16.88 24.91
C ILE A 27 12.36 -17.62 24.57
N ASN A 28 12.51 -18.85 25.05
CA ASN A 28 13.70 -19.68 24.85
C ASN A 28 15.03 -18.98 25.22
N GLY A 29 14.98 -18.05 26.18
CA GLY A 29 16.12 -17.24 26.63
C GLY A 29 16.39 -15.98 25.83
N HIS A 30 15.63 -15.71 24.77
CA HIS A 30 15.70 -14.49 23.97
C HIS A 30 14.73 -13.43 24.51
N ASP A 31 15.24 -12.24 24.78
CA ASP A 31 14.44 -11.13 25.27
C ASP A 31 13.38 -10.71 24.25
N ILE A 32 12.14 -10.51 24.71
CA ILE A 32 11.05 -10.05 23.89
C ILE A 32 10.87 -8.53 24.06
N THR A 33 11.00 -7.81 22.97
CA THR A 33 10.86 -6.34 22.93
C THR A 33 9.66 -5.89 22.11
N ASP A 34 9.32 -6.62 21.06
CA ASP A 34 8.23 -6.29 20.15
C ASP A 34 7.64 -7.55 19.46
N VAL A 35 6.72 -7.32 18.53
CA VAL A 35 6.00 -8.37 17.80
C VAL A 35 6.90 -9.24 16.93
N LEU A 36 8.04 -8.73 16.43
CA LEU A 36 8.96 -9.52 15.60
C LEU A 36 9.68 -10.57 16.45
N ASP A 37 10.21 -10.17 17.63
CA ASP A 37 10.78 -11.12 18.58
C ASP A 37 9.75 -12.17 18.98
N TYR A 38 8.54 -11.72 19.34
CA TYR A 38 7.47 -12.61 19.75
C TYR A 38 7.15 -13.67 18.70
N ARG A 39 6.87 -13.25 17.46
CA ARG A 39 6.51 -14.18 16.38
C ARG A 39 7.66 -15.10 15.99
N PHE A 40 8.89 -14.58 15.95
CA PHE A 40 10.05 -15.35 15.53
C PHE A 40 10.37 -16.45 16.57
N TYR A 41 10.53 -16.09 17.84
CA TYR A 41 10.87 -17.08 18.88
C TYR A 41 9.69 -17.94 19.31
N LEU A 42 8.45 -17.53 19.00
CA LEU A 42 7.26 -18.36 19.21
C LEU A 42 7.07 -19.42 18.14
N ALA A 43 7.75 -19.37 17.00
CA ALA A 43 7.53 -20.30 15.89
C ALA A 43 7.77 -21.77 16.25
N GLU A 44 8.65 -22.07 17.21
CA GLU A 44 9.03 -23.42 17.60
C GLU A 44 7.89 -24.25 18.21
N CYS A 45 7.95 -25.59 18.07
CA CYS A 45 6.95 -26.51 18.64
C CYS A 45 6.97 -26.60 20.18
N GLU A 46 8.08 -26.25 20.80
CA GLU A 46 8.23 -26.21 22.25
C GLU A 46 8.91 -24.92 22.67
N VAL A 47 8.23 -24.12 23.47
CA VAL A 47 8.70 -22.81 23.92
C VAL A 47 8.77 -22.73 25.44
N LEU A 48 9.84 -22.14 25.96
CA LEU A 48 10.02 -21.82 27.35
C LEU A 48 9.84 -20.32 27.55
N LEU A 49 8.71 -19.92 28.11
CA LEU A 49 8.42 -18.52 28.41
C LEU A 49 8.97 -18.16 29.79
N SER A 50 9.74 -17.07 29.90
CA SER A 50 10.06 -16.44 31.17
C SER A 50 9.09 -15.28 31.38
N LEU A 51 8.39 -15.32 32.46
CA LEU A 51 7.34 -14.37 32.86
C LEU A 51 7.65 -13.74 34.20
N GLU A 52 7.10 -12.54 34.43
CA GLU A 52 7.18 -11.86 35.73
C GLU A 52 5.76 -11.50 36.19
N ARG A 53 5.44 -11.86 37.45
CA ARG A 53 4.17 -11.55 38.15
C ARG A 53 4.46 -10.95 39.49
N ASN A 54 3.99 -9.75 39.77
CA ASN A 54 4.21 -9.03 41.04
C ASN A 54 5.69 -8.91 41.43
N GLY A 55 6.60 -8.80 40.44
CA GLY A 55 8.04 -8.70 40.65
C GLY A 55 8.77 -10.05 40.84
N GLU A 56 8.06 -11.18 40.78
CA GLU A 56 8.64 -12.52 40.86
C GLU A 56 8.70 -13.16 39.48
N ARG A 57 9.86 -13.69 39.08
CA ARG A 57 10.07 -14.38 37.83
C ARG A 57 9.73 -15.86 37.94
N PHE A 58 9.03 -16.38 36.94
CA PHE A 58 8.72 -17.79 36.79
C PHE A 58 8.82 -18.22 35.33
N ALA A 59 8.94 -19.51 35.08
CA ALA A 59 9.04 -20.06 33.76
C ALA A 59 7.86 -21.00 33.45
N VAL A 60 7.38 -20.95 32.24
CA VAL A 60 6.28 -21.79 31.73
C VAL A 60 6.69 -22.44 30.42
N LYS A 61 6.57 -23.77 30.38
CA LYS A 61 6.84 -24.54 29.17
C LYS A 61 5.54 -24.83 28.44
N ILE A 62 5.47 -24.47 27.16
CA ILE A 62 4.30 -24.72 26.29
C ILE A 62 4.72 -25.57 25.10
N LYS A 63 3.93 -26.62 24.82
CA LYS A 63 4.03 -27.42 23.60
C LYS A 63 2.91 -27.04 22.65
N LYS A 64 3.21 -26.88 21.36
CA LYS A 64 2.28 -26.47 20.31
C LYS A 64 2.72 -27.00 18.95
N SER A 65 1.90 -26.84 17.92
CA SER A 65 2.37 -27.04 16.55
C SER A 65 3.22 -25.82 16.11
N GLU A 66 4.06 -26.03 15.13
CA GLU A 66 4.87 -24.96 14.56
C GLU A 66 3.94 -23.79 14.09
N TYR A 67 4.34 -22.56 14.36
CA TYR A 67 3.58 -21.33 14.06
C TYR A 67 2.22 -21.16 14.75
N ASP A 68 1.73 -22.14 15.56
CA ASP A 68 0.50 -21.93 16.33
C ASP A 68 0.65 -20.78 17.33
N ASP A 69 -0.39 -19.97 17.48
CA ASP A 69 -0.48 -19.00 18.56
C ASP A 69 -0.75 -19.69 19.91
N ILE A 70 -0.40 -19.01 20.98
CA ILE A 70 -0.63 -19.49 22.35
C ILE A 70 -1.76 -18.77 23.06
N GLY A 71 -2.35 -17.73 22.42
CA GLY A 71 -3.50 -16.96 22.92
C GLY A 71 -3.13 -15.87 23.91
N LEU A 72 -2.13 -15.06 23.59
CA LEU A 72 -1.75 -13.88 24.35
C LEU A 72 -2.07 -12.60 23.59
N ASP A 73 -2.76 -11.66 24.25
CA ASP A 73 -2.99 -10.31 23.74
C ASP A 73 -2.08 -9.29 24.43
N PHE A 74 -1.75 -8.24 23.68
CA PHE A 74 -0.91 -7.15 24.10
C PHE A 74 -1.60 -5.80 23.89
N GLU A 75 -1.12 -4.73 24.52
CA GLU A 75 -1.75 -3.40 24.47
C GLU A 75 -1.86 -2.86 23.04
N THR A 76 -0.87 -3.16 22.20
CA THR A 76 -0.87 -2.82 20.77
C THR A 76 -0.44 -4.03 19.94
N PRO A 77 -0.86 -4.13 18.66
CA PRO A 77 -0.41 -5.21 17.77
C PRO A 77 1.11 -5.28 17.58
N LEU A 78 1.83 -4.18 17.79
CA LEU A 78 3.29 -4.12 17.71
C LEU A 78 3.98 -4.45 19.05
N MET A 79 3.20 -4.59 20.14
CA MET A 79 3.65 -4.86 21.50
C MET A 79 4.41 -3.71 22.17
N ASP A 80 4.68 -2.62 21.42
CA ASP A 80 5.25 -1.37 21.91
C ASP A 80 4.71 -0.16 21.11
N LYS A 81 5.37 1.00 21.22
CA LYS A 81 4.98 2.22 20.50
C LYS A 81 5.46 2.18 19.05
N LYS A 82 4.60 2.65 18.12
CA LYS A 82 4.96 2.84 16.71
C LYS A 82 6.14 3.81 16.57
N HIS A 83 7.05 3.49 15.64
CA HIS A 83 8.17 4.37 15.31
C HIS A 83 7.78 5.40 14.26
N SER A 84 7.84 6.67 14.61
CA SER A 84 7.53 7.77 13.72
C SER A 84 8.72 8.17 12.88
N CYS A 85 8.47 8.54 11.62
CA CYS A 85 9.46 9.06 10.70
C CYS A 85 10.06 10.38 11.21
N THR A 86 11.39 10.48 11.22
CA THR A 86 12.14 11.69 11.64
C THR A 86 12.51 12.60 10.47
N ASN A 87 12.20 12.19 9.23
CA ASN A 87 12.54 12.92 8.03
C ASN A 87 11.61 14.13 7.80
N LYS A 88 12.12 15.08 7.03
CA LYS A 88 11.38 16.26 6.54
C LYS A 88 11.48 16.34 5.03
N CYS A 89 11.13 15.25 4.35
CA CYS A 89 11.27 15.10 2.91
C CYS A 89 10.61 16.26 2.16
N ILE A 90 11.28 16.79 1.14
CA ILE A 90 10.77 17.90 0.32
C ILE A 90 9.46 17.54 -0.41
N PHE A 91 9.18 16.24 -0.56
CA PHE A 91 8.01 15.67 -1.22
C PHE A 91 7.04 14.97 -0.25
N CYS A 92 7.22 15.10 1.08
CA CYS A 92 6.39 14.40 2.05
C CYS A 92 4.91 14.73 1.86
N PHE A 93 4.10 13.70 1.59
CA PHE A 93 2.67 13.89 1.38
C PHE A 93 1.93 14.30 2.67
N ILE A 94 2.36 13.75 3.81
CA ILE A 94 1.76 14.07 5.12
C ILE A 94 1.94 15.56 5.48
N ASP A 95 3.06 16.18 5.08
CA ASP A 95 3.29 17.61 5.32
C ASP A 95 2.39 18.52 4.45
N GLN A 96 1.72 17.95 3.46
CA GLN A 96 0.78 18.63 2.55
C GLN A 96 -0.69 18.40 2.91
N LEU A 97 -0.98 17.74 4.02
CA LEU A 97 -2.37 17.55 4.47
C LEU A 97 -2.93 18.83 5.07
N PRO A 98 -4.20 19.17 4.81
CA PRO A 98 -4.86 20.32 5.45
C PRO A 98 -4.95 20.11 6.96
N LYS A 99 -4.94 21.20 7.72
CA LYS A 99 -5.13 21.16 9.16
C LYS A 99 -6.56 20.76 9.52
N GLY A 100 -6.73 20.07 10.65
CA GLY A 100 -8.05 19.73 11.19
C GLY A 100 -8.64 18.41 10.67
N MET A 101 -7.85 17.58 9.99
CA MET A 101 -8.20 16.19 9.71
C MET A 101 -7.99 15.34 10.99
N ARG A 102 -8.46 14.08 10.97
CA ARG A 102 -8.25 13.15 12.11
C ARG A 102 -6.76 12.91 12.37
N ASP A 103 -6.38 12.82 13.64
CA ASP A 103 -4.96 12.75 14.08
C ASP A 103 -4.18 11.59 13.46
N SER A 104 -4.84 10.46 13.20
CA SER A 104 -4.19 9.29 12.59
C SER A 104 -3.60 9.56 11.21
N LEU A 105 -4.11 10.54 10.46
CA LEU A 105 -3.60 10.89 9.13
C LEU A 105 -2.28 11.67 9.18
N TYR A 106 -1.96 12.29 10.31
CA TYR A 106 -0.70 13.02 10.47
C TYR A 106 0.44 12.16 10.98
N PHE A 107 0.17 10.88 11.27
CA PHE A 107 1.23 9.95 11.64
C PHE A 107 2.13 9.66 10.44
N LYS A 108 3.41 9.96 10.57
CA LYS A 108 4.43 9.63 9.57
C LYS A 108 5.03 8.29 9.93
N ASP A 109 4.68 7.27 9.18
CA ASP A 109 5.22 5.92 9.37
C ASP A 109 6.64 5.80 8.82
N ASP A 110 7.52 5.17 9.58
CA ASP A 110 8.85 4.69 9.19
C ASP A 110 9.26 3.52 10.10
N ASP A 111 8.28 2.66 10.42
CA ASP A 111 8.45 1.54 11.32
C ASP A 111 8.76 0.24 10.55
N SER A 112 9.95 -0.30 10.73
CA SER A 112 10.40 -1.51 10.02
C SER A 112 9.51 -2.74 10.28
N ARG A 113 8.80 -2.79 11.41
CA ARG A 113 7.87 -3.87 11.74
C ARG A 113 6.62 -3.81 10.85
N LEU A 114 6.13 -2.59 10.57
CA LEU A 114 5.02 -2.39 9.63
C LEU A 114 5.44 -2.70 8.19
N SER A 115 6.71 -2.49 7.84
CA SER A 115 7.24 -2.95 6.55
C SER A 115 7.08 -4.46 6.39
N PHE A 116 7.47 -5.22 7.39
CA PHE A 116 7.35 -6.68 7.36
C PHE A 116 5.90 -7.18 7.47
N LEU A 117 5.09 -6.56 8.34
CA LEU A 117 3.72 -7.02 8.63
C LEU A 117 2.71 -6.62 7.55
N HIS A 118 2.91 -5.47 6.91
CA HIS A 118 1.93 -4.83 6.02
C HIS A 118 2.50 -4.36 4.68
N GLY A 119 3.79 -4.62 4.41
CA GLY A 119 4.43 -4.18 3.17
C GLY A 119 4.77 -2.69 3.10
N ASN A 120 4.72 -1.94 4.20
CA ASN A 120 5.03 -0.52 4.22
C ASN A 120 6.48 -0.25 3.82
N TYR A 121 6.70 0.86 3.10
CA TYR A 121 8.03 1.29 2.69
C TYR A 121 8.71 2.10 3.78
N ILE A 122 9.93 1.72 4.17
CA ILE A 122 10.75 2.43 5.16
C ILE A 122 11.91 3.19 4.53
N THR A 123 12.35 4.24 5.20
CA THR A 123 13.51 5.02 4.75
C THR A 123 14.84 4.48 5.28
N MET A 124 14.80 3.59 6.24
CA MET A 124 15.92 3.07 7.06
C MET A 124 16.60 4.14 7.94
N THR A 125 16.19 5.42 7.89
CA THR A 125 16.85 6.49 8.67
C THR A 125 16.60 6.39 10.17
N ASN A 126 15.62 5.59 10.59
CA ASN A 126 15.31 5.28 11.98
C ASN A 126 16.00 4.02 12.49
N LEU A 127 16.67 3.25 11.61
CA LEU A 127 17.29 1.98 11.96
C LEU A 127 18.73 2.19 12.46
N THR A 128 19.12 1.36 13.39
CA THR A 128 20.49 1.22 13.86
C THR A 128 21.15 -0.02 13.26
N GLU A 129 22.46 -0.16 13.39
CA GLU A 129 23.19 -1.39 13.00
C GLU A 129 22.57 -2.65 13.66
N ARG A 130 22.18 -2.55 14.93
CA ARG A 130 21.54 -3.64 15.64
C ARG A 130 20.20 -4.05 15.03
N ASP A 131 19.42 -3.09 14.54
CA ASP A 131 18.14 -3.39 13.88
C ASP A 131 18.37 -4.11 12.56
N ILE A 132 19.41 -3.72 11.81
CA ILE A 132 19.82 -4.41 10.57
C ILE A 132 20.32 -5.83 10.86
N ASP A 133 21.16 -6.01 11.89
CA ASP A 133 21.62 -7.33 12.32
C ASP A 133 20.46 -8.25 12.69
N ARG A 134 19.46 -7.71 13.40
CA ARG A 134 18.25 -8.41 13.78
C ARG A 134 17.40 -8.81 12.56
N ILE A 135 17.21 -7.92 11.59
CA ILE A 135 16.51 -8.23 10.33
C ILE A 135 17.20 -9.40 9.62
N ILE A 136 18.53 -9.40 9.58
CA ILE A 136 19.33 -10.48 8.97
C ILE A 136 19.19 -11.78 9.75
N GLU A 137 19.35 -11.75 11.07
CA GLU A 137 19.27 -12.94 11.95
C GLU A 137 17.90 -13.62 11.83
N MET A 138 16.83 -12.83 11.81
CA MET A 138 15.45 -13.32 11.70
C MET A 138 15.03 -13.65 10.25
N HIS A 139 15.89 -13.43 9.25
CA HIS A 139 15.56 -13.56 7.82
C HIS A 139 14.29 -12.82 7.41
N ILE A 140 14.08 -11.60 7.95
CA ILE A 140 12.93 -10.77 7.62
C ILE A 140 13.05 -10.29 6.16
N SER A 141 12.25 -10.86 5.27
CA SER A 141 12.34 -10.68 3.82
C SER A 141 10.96 -10.81 3.18
N PRO A 142 10.58 -9.94 2.20
CA PRO A 142 11.35 -8.81 1.68
C PRO A 142 11.37 -7.60 2.62
N VAL A 143 12.32 -6.69 2.41
CA VAL A 143 12.33 -5.36 3.02
C VAL A 143 11.97 -4.33 1.94
N ASN A 144 10.94 -3.52 2.20
CA ASN A 144 10.48 -2.49 1.29
C ASN A 144 11.14 -1.15 1.63
N VAL A 145 11.93 -0.59 0.71
CA VAL A 145 12.80 0.57 1.00
C VAL A 145 12.50 1.77 0.12
N SER A 146 12.18 2.89 0.74
CA SER A 146 12.11 4.21 0.11
C SER A 146 13.52 4.77 -0.13
N VAL A 147 14.08 4.50 -1.31
CA VAL A 147 15.46 4.88 -1.66
C VAL A 147 15.55 6.31 -2.16
N HIS A 148 14.71 6.67 -3.11
CA HIS A 148 14.61 7.95 -3.83
C HIS A 148 15.85 8.31 -4.65
N THR A 149 17.05 8.11 -4.14
CA THR A 149 18.34 8.26 -4.84
C THR A 149 19.44 7.52 -4.06
N THR A 150 20.44 7.03 -4.78
CA THR A 150 21.65 6.42 -4.20
C THR A 150 22.79 7.43 -4.05
N ASP A 151 22.61 8.67 -4.52
CA ASP A 151 23.53 9.76 -4.22
C ASP A 151 23.36 10.20 -2.75
N PRO A 152 24.38 10.02 -1.86
CA PRO A 152 24.23 10.31 -0.44
C PRO A 152 23.91 11.77 -0.13
N GLU A 153 24.54 12.71 -0.86
CA GLU A 153 24.35 14.15 -0.65
C GLU A 153 22.96 14.58 -1.12
N LEU A 154 22.54 14.10 -2.29
CA LEU A 154 21.21 14.36 -2.82
C LEU A 154 20.13 13.77 -1.90
N ARG A 155 20.33 12.56 -1.36
CA ARG A 155 19.39 11.93 -0.43
C ARG A 155 19.24 12.75 0.85
N VAL A 156 20.35 13.24 1.44
CA VAL A 156 20.33 14.16 2.59
C VAL A 156 19.52 15.43 2.28
N LYS A 157 19.73 16.01 1.10
CA LYS A 157 18.99 17.20 0.64
C LYS A 157 17.50 16.92 0.48
N MET A 158 17.14 15.82 -0.16
CA MET A 158 15.74 15.45 -0.43
C MET A 158 14.98 15.11 0.86
N MET A 159 15.58 14.37 1.78
CA MET A 159 14.96 13.93 3.02
C MET A 159 15.12 14.91 4.18
N LYS A 160 15.96 15.93 4.02
CA LYS A 160 16.33 16.88 5.09
C LYS A 160 16.75 16.18 6.38
N ASN A 161 17.49 15.09 6.24
CA ASN A 161 18.00 14.27 7.33
C ASN A 161 19.49 13.97 7.06
N LYS A 162 20.36 14.38 7.97
CA LYS A 162 21.81 14.23 7.83
C LYS A 162 22.30 12.78 7.74
N HIS A 163 21.53 11.85 8.30
CA HIS A 163 21.84 10.41 8.30
C HIS A 163 21.34 9.68 7.04
N ALA A 164 20.54 10.34 6.20
CA ALA A 164 19.91 9.69 5.06
C ALA A 164 20.90 9.16 4.02
N GLY A 165 22.09 9.76 3.91
CA GLY A 165 23.15 9.26 3.03
C GLY A 165 23.90 8.06 3.58
N GLU A 166 24.16 8.04 4.88
CA GLU A 166 24.93 6.99 5.56
C GLU A 166 24.20 5.63 5.53
N VAL A 167 22.89 5.65 5.76
CA VAL A 167 22.07 4.43 5.84
C VAL A 167 21.91 3.71 4.49
N LEU A 168 22.33 4.30 3.38
CA LEU A 168 22.41 3.60 2.10
C LEU A 168 23.32 2.37 2.15
N SER A 169 24.33 2.36 3.04
CA SER A 169 25.19 1.20 3.28
C SER A 169 24.42 -0.03 3.77
N TYR A 170 23.28 0.16 4.42
CA TYR A 170 22.41 -0.93 4.88
C TYR A 170 21.82 -1.75 3.74
N LEU A 171 21.58 -1.14 2.56
CA LEU A 171 21.14 -1.88 1.38
C LEU A 171 22.15 -2.97 0.99
N ARG A 172 23.45 -2.63 0.97
CA ARG A 172 24.51 -3.61 0.68
C ARG A 172 24.53 -4.72 1.73
N LYS A 173 24.48 -4.35 3.02
CA LYS A 173 24.50 -5.31 4.13
C LYS A 173 23.32 -6.30 4.08
N LEU A 174 22.12 -5.81 3.79
CA LEU A 174 20.92 -6.65 3.61
C LEU A 174 21.04 -7.54 2.37
N ALA A 175 21.47 -6.97 1.23
CA ALA A 175 21.63 -7.73 -0.01
C ALA A 175 22.69 -8.86 0.11
N ASP A 176 23.84 -8.58 0.73
CA ASP A 176 24.90 -9.56 0.95
C ASP A 176 24.46 -10.67 1.90
N ALA A 177 23.51 -10.41 2.80
CA ALA A 177 22.86 -11.41 3.65
C ALA A 177 21.71 -12.17 2.96
N GLY A 178 21.42 -11.90 1.70
CA GLY A 178 20.36 -12.56 0.94
C GLY A 178 18.95 -12.08 1.22
N ILE A 179 18.79 -10.94 1.93
CA ILE A 179 17.48 -10.33 2.19
C ILE A 179 16.97 -9.68 0.90
N ALA A 180 15.77 -10.06 0.46
CA ALA A 180 15.12 -9.49 -0.71
C ALA A 180 14.77 -8.02 -0.50
N LEU A 181 15.05 -7.19 -1.50
CA LEU A 181 14.81 -5.75 -1.49
C LEU A 181 13.77 -5.36 -2.55
N CYS A 182 12.68 -4.72 -2.12
CA CYS A 182 11.75 -4.03 -2.99
C CYS A 182 11.94 -2.52 -2.76
N CYS A 183 12.29 -1.78 -3.82
CA CYS A 183 12.66 -0.37 -3.69
C CYS A 183 11.63 0.57 -4.32
N GLN A 184 11.54 1.78 -3.78
CA GLN A 184 10.71 2.85 -4.32
C GLN A 184 11.54 4.11 -4.55
N ILE A 185 11.31 4.76 -5.68
CA ILE A 185 11.88 6.06 -6.03
C ILE A 185 10.73 7.04 -6.21
N VAL A 186 10.51 7.94 -5.24
CA VAL A 186 9.64 9.10 -5.46
C VAL A 186 10.42 10.11 -6.30
N LEU A 187 9.99 10.28 -7.55
CA LEU A 187 10.67 11.11 -8.53
C LEU A 187 10.18 12.54 -8.43
N CYS A 188 11.12 13.47 -8.23
CA CYS A 188 10.90 14.90 -8.13
C CYS A 188 11.54 15.59 -9.33
N ARG A 189 10.75 16.33 -10.10
CA ARG A 189 11.18 17.04 -11.31
C ARG A 189 12.39 17.93 -11.05
N SER A 190 13.42 17.82 -11.90
CA SER A 190 14.68 18.55 -11.85
C SER A 190 15.50 18.35 -10.54
N ILE A 191 15.26 17.28 -9.81
CA ILE A 191 15.95 16.97 -8.55
C ILE A 191 16.66 15.62 -8.62
N ASN A 192 15.90 14.53 -8.74
CA ASN A 192 16.43 13.16 -8.82
C ASN A 192 16.06 12.44 -10.11
N ASP A 193 15.58 13.14 -11.12
CA ASP A 193 15.33 12.68 -12.49
C ASP A 193 16.59 12.67 -13.36
N GLY A 194 16.46 12.31 -14.63
CA GLY A 194 17.53 12.31 -15.62
C GLY A 194 18.77 11.51 -15.16
N ALA A 195 19.93 12.14 -15.14
CA ALA A 195 21.20 11.49 -14.79
C ALA A 195 21.24 10.95 -13.35
N ALA A 196 20.51 11.58 -12.41
CA ALA A 196 20.41 11.09 -11.04
C ALA A 196 19.59 9.79 -10.97
N LEU A 197 18.52 9.69 -11.75
CA LEU A 197 17.75 8.45 -11.90
C LEU A 197 18.57 7.34 -12.53
N ASP A 198 19.32 7.63 -13.61
CA ASP A 198 20.22 6.67 -14.25
C ASP A 198 21.26 6.10 -13.28
N ARG A 199 21.87 6.98 -12.47
CA ARG A 199 22.81 6.58 -11.44
C ARG A 199 22.12 5.64 -10.44
N THR A 200 20.98 6.06 -9.92
CA THR A 200 20.24 5.30 -8.91
C THR A 200 19.84 3.90 -9.43
N MET A 201 19.37 3.80 -10.67
CA MET A 201 19.02 2.50 -11.26
C MET A 201 20.24 1.59 -11.41
N ARG A 202 21.40 2.13 -11.85
CA ARG A 202 22.65 1.36 -11.97
C ARG A 202 23.15 0.87 -10.61
N ASP A 203 23.18 1.74 -9.61
CA ASP A 203 23.66 1.41 -8.27
C ASP A 203 22.75 0.35 -7.61
N LEU A 204 21.42 0.46 -7.78
CA LEU A 204 20.48 -0.54 -7.26
C LEU A 204 20.63 -1.90 -7.96
N LEU A 205 20.91 -1.92 -9.27
CA LEU A 205 21.12 -3.16 -10.02
C LEU A 205 22.30 -3.99 -9.48
N GLU A 206 23.28 -3.36 -8.84
CA GLU A 206 24.39 -4.08 -8.20
C GLU A 206 23.97 -4.99 -7.05
N TYR A 207 22.75 -4.81 -6.52
CA TYR A 207 22.19 -5.67 -5.47
C TYR A 207 21.45 -6.90 -6.02
N PHE A 208 21.34 -7.07 -7.34
CA PHE A 208 20.77 -8.28 -7.91
C PHE A 208 21.63 -9.52 -7.51
N PRO A 209 21.04 -10.67 -7.12
CA PRO A 209 19.62 -11.03 -7.18
C PRO A 209 18.79 -10.68 -5.94
N ALA A 210 19.36 -10.03 -4.92
CA ALA A 210 18.60 -9.59 -3.75
C ALA A 210 17.58 -8.49 -4.12
N LEU A 211 17.92 -7.58 -5.04
CA LEU A 211 16.96 -6.63 -5.61
C LEU A 211 15.88 -7.38 -6.39
N ARG A 212 14.62 -7.23 -5.99
CA ARG A 212 13.45 -7.88 -6.64
C ARG A 212 12.73 -6.95 -7.58
N SER A 213 12.47 -5.73 -7.15
CA SER A 213 11.76 -4.74 -7.98
C SER A 213 12.01 -3.31 -7.49
N VAL A 214 11.84 -2.36 -8.40
CA VAL A 214 11.95 -0.92 -8.12
C VAL A 214 10.78 -0.21 -8.80
N SER A 215 9.95 0.47 -8.02
CA SER A 215 8.92 1.37 -8.54
C SER A 215 9.43 2.79 -8.64
N ILE A 216 9.15 3.44 -9.76
CA ILE A 216 9.39 4.86 -9.98
C ILE A 216 8.02 5.55 -9.99
N VAL A 217 7.77 6.40 -8.99
CA VAL A 217 6.47 7.08 -8.81
C VAL A 217 6.66 8.59 -8.82
N PRO A 218 5.76 9.39 -9.42
CA PRO A 218 5.89 10.84 -9.38
C PRO A 218 5.56 11.36 -7.97
N ALA A 219 6.19 12.46 -7.55
CA ALA A 219 5.85 13.12 -6.31
C ALA A 219 4.41 13.65 -6.37
N GLY A 220 3.55 13.22 -5.45
CA GLY A 220 2.19 13.74 -5.30
C GLY A 220 2.20 15.16 -4.75
N MET A 221 1.37 16.04 -5.31
CA MET A 221 1.31 17.45 -4.91
C MET A 221 -0.13 17.89 -4.66
N THR A 222 -0.41 18.28 -3.42
CA THR A 222 -1.69 18.87 -3.05
C THR A 222 -1.64 20.40 -3.21
N LYS A 223 -2.79 21.05 -3.10
CA LYS A 223 -2.88 22.53 -3.06
C LYS A 223 -2.34 23.16 -1.76
N PHE A 224 -2.05 22.34 -0.73
CA PHE A 224 -1.60 22.79 0.60
C PHE A 224 -0.07 22.77 0.71
N ARG A 225 0.61 23.38 -0.25
CA ARG A 225 2.09 23.42 -0.30
C ARG A 225 2.70 24.75 0.10
N ASP A 226 1.92 25.68 0.63
CA ASP A 226 2.42 26.99 1.06
C ASP A 226 3.49 26.84 2.14
N GLY A 227 4.67 27.44 1.90
CA GLY A 227 5.82 27.35 2.79
C GLY A 227 6.62 26.05 2.71
N LEU A 228 6.20 25.06 1.91
CA LEU A 228 6.98 23.86 1.64
C LEU A 228 7.99 24.08 0.49
N TYR A 229 8.89 23.11 0.32
CA TYR A 229 9.85 23.14 -0.77
C TYR A 229 9.13 23.22 -2.13
N PRO A 230 9.50 24.15 -3.03
CA PRO A 230 8.82 24.29 -4.31
C PRO A 230 9.13 23.09 -5.21
N LEU A 231 8.10 22.30 -5.50
CA LEU A 231 8.14 21.21 -6.47
C LEU A 231 7.19 21.55 -7.61
N GLU A 232 7.53 21.10 -8.79
CA GLU A 232 6.70 21.23 -9.99
C GLU A 232 6.30 19.85 -10.51
N PRO A 233 5.09 19.70 -11.08
CA PRO A 233 4.66 18.45 -11.70
C PRO A 233 5.42 18.20 -13.00
N PHE A 234 5.56 16.95 -13.38
CA PHE A 234 6.05 16.57 -14.70
C PHE A 234 5.02 16.92 -15.79
N SER A 235 5.48 17.46 -16.90
CA SER A 235 4.69 17.61 -18.11
C SER A 235 4.47 16.24 -18.80
N ALA A 236 3.53 16.18 -19.73
CA ALA A 236 3.29 14.95 -20.51
C ALA A 236 4.52 14.49 -21.29
N GLU A 237 5.30 15.42 -21.84
CA GLU A 237 6.54 15.11 -22.56
C GLU A 237 7.61 14.55 -21.61
N GLU A 238 7.79 15.17 -20.44
CA GLU A 238 8.74 14.69 -19.43
C GLU A 238 8.34 13.29 -18.91
N CYS A 239 7.04 13.02 -18.72
CA CYS A 239 6.56 11.67 -18.36
C CYS A 239 6.95 10.64 -19.43
N ARG A 240 6.76 10.95 -20.71
CA ARG A 240 7.18 10.06 -21.82
C ARG A 240 8.69 9.81 -21.81
N ASN A 241 9.49 10.84 -21.56
CA ASN A 241 10.95 10.73 -21.50
C ASN A 241 11.41 9.86 -20.33
N ILE A 242 10.76 9.99 -19.15
CA ILE A 242 11.02 9.15 -17.98
C ILE A 242 10.67 7.69 -18.28
N ILE A 243 9.49 7.43 -18.87
CA ILE A 243 9.09 6.07 -19.27
C ILE A 243 10.14 5.48 -20.23
N ALA A 244 10.53 6.21 -21.27
CA ALA A 244 11.52 5.75 -22.25
C ALA A 244 12.89 5.47 -21.59
N GLN A 245 13.32 6.30 -20.64
CA GLN A 245 14.55 6.11 -19.88
C GLN A 245 14.51 4.83 -19.03
N VAL A 246 13.43 4.65 -18.25
CA VAL A 246 13.25 3.48 -17.38
C VAL A 246 13.10 2.21 -18.22
N ASP A 247 12.29 2.23 -19.28
CA ASP A 247 12.06 1.08 -20.15
C ASP A 247 13.33 0.63 -20.86
N THR A 248 14.15 1.58 -21.33
CA THR A 248 15.43 1.27 -21.96
C THR A 248 16.34 0.53 -20.97
N PHE A 249 16.41 0.97 -19.72
CA PHE A 249 17.21 0.33 -18.68
C PHE A 249 16.63 -1.02 -18.25
N ALA A 250 15.31 -1.09 -18.06
CA ALA A 250 14.61 -2.31 -17.69
C ALA A 250 14.73 -3.40 -18.76
N GLU A 251 14.74 -3.03 -20.06
CA GLU A 251 14.95 -4.01 -21.12
C GLU A 251 16.36 -4.59 -21.12
N ILE A 252 17.38 -3.80 -20.77
CA ILE A 252 18.74 -4.31 -20.55
C ILE A 252 18.75 -5.29 -19.37
N CYS A 253 18.03 -4.99 -18.30
CA CYS A 253 17.90 -5.90 -17.15
C CYS A 253 17.21 -7.20 -17.57
N ARG A 254 16.11 -7.13 -18.32
CA ARG A 254 15.38 -8.30 -18.81
C ARG A 254 16.25 -9.22 -19.67
N GLN A 255 17.03 -8.66 -20.58
CA GLN A 255 17.95 -9.41 -21.45
C GLN A 255 19.07 -10.07 -20.66
N LYS A 256 19.59 -9.43 -19.62
CA LYS A 256 20.76 -9.88 -18.86
C LYS A 256 20.38 -10.78 -17.67
N HIS A 257 19.24 -10.54 -17.05
CA HIS A 257 18.83 -11.15 -15.79
C HIS A 257 17.49 -11.90 -15.85
N GLY A 258 16.76 -11.81 -16.97
CA GLY A 258 15.47 -12.47 -17.15
C GLY A 258 14.28 -11.75 -16.54
N THR A 259 14.48 -10.57 -15.95
CA THR A 259 13.42 -9.75 -15.31
C THR A 259 13.68 -8.26 -15.54
N ARG A 260 12.62 -7.47 -15.63
CA ARG A 260 12.69 -6.01 -15.86
C ARG A 260 13.25 -5.24 -14.69
N LEU A 261 12.93 -5.63 -13.47
CA LEU A 261 13.30 -5.03 -12.18
C LEU A 261 12.78 -3.60 -11.94
N PHE A 262 12.70 -2.74 -12.96
CA PHE A 262 12.36 -1.32 -12.86
C PHE A 262 11.05 -1.01 -13.59
N PHE A 263 10.12 -0.36 -12.90
CA PHE A 263 8.77 -0.09 -13.41
C PHE A 263 8.34 1.33 -13.08
N CYS A 264 7.77 2.03 -14.08
CA CYS A 264 7.07 3.28 -13.85
C CYS A 264 5.65 3.02 -13.33
N ALA A 265 5.18 3.84 -12.39
CA ALA A 265 3.78 3.81 -11.97
C ALA A 265 2.84 4.18 -13.14
N ASP A 266 1.62 3.65 -13.12
CA ASP A 266 0.57 3.89 -14.11
C ASP A 266 0.32 5.40 -14.33
N GLU A 267 0.51 6.21 -13.29
CA GLU A 267 0.36 7.66 -13.34
C GLU A 267 1.29 8.32 -14.38
N PHE A 268 2.50 7.80 -14.60
CA PHE A 268 3.38 8.32 -15.66
C PHE A 268 2.81 8.06 -17.05
N TYR A 269 2.23 6.88 -17.30
CA TYR A 269 1.59 6.55 -18.58
C TYR A 269 0.37 7.42 -18.84
N ILE A 270 -0.48 7.58 -17.82
CA ILE A 270 -1.68 8.42 -17.90
C ILE A 270 -1.31 9.88 -18.19
N LYS A 271 -0.38 10.47 -17.41
CA LYS A 271 0.10 11.85 -17.63
C LYS A 271 0.83 12.00 -18.96
N GLY A 272 1.58 11.00 -19.37
CA GLY A 272 2.25 10.95 -20.68
C GLY A 272 1.30 10.77 -21.85
N LYS A 273 0.01 10.47 -21.61
CA LYS A 273 -1.00 10.12 -22.61
C LYS A 273 -0.58 8.92 -23.45
N LEU A 274 0.00 7.93 -22.80
CA LEU A 274 0.36 6.64 -23.36
C LEU A 274 -0.65 5.58 -22.90
N GLY A 275 -0.79 4.51 -23.70
CA GLY A 275 -1.53 3.32 -23.25
C GLY A 275 -0.83 2.64 -22.08
N ILE A 276 -1.61 2.05 -21.17
CA ILE A 276 -1.07 1.18 -20.10
C ILE A 276 -0.43 -0.06 -20.74
N PRO A 277 0.78 -0.47 -20.34
CA PRO A 277 1.44 -1.66 -20.88
C PRO A 277 0.58 -2.92 -20.76
N ASN A 278 0.92 -3.95 -21.53
CA ASN A 278 0.24 -5.25 -21.47
C ASN A 278 0.62 -6.03 -20.19
N ASP A 279 -0.09 -7.15 -19.94
CA ASP A 279 0.08 -7.99 -18.76
C ASP A 279 1.54 -8.48 -18.56
N GLU A 280 2.17 -8.92 -19.66
CA GLU A 280 3.54 -9.45 -19.62
C GLU A 280 4.60 -8.43 -19.18
N TYR A 281 4.31 -7.13 -19.33
CA TYR A 281 5.19 -6.04 -18.91
C TYR A 281 5.38 -6.02 -17.39
N TYR A 282 4.33 -6.33 -16.62
CA TYR A 282 4.30 -6.19 -15.16
C TYR A 282 4.81 -7.43 -14.41
N GLU A 283 5.12 -8.52 -15.12
CA GLU A 283 5.62 -9.77 -14.56
C GLU A 283 4.67 -10.30 -13.45
N ASP A 284 5.11 -10.30 -12.19
CA ASP A 284 4.36 -10.77 -11.02
C ASP A 284 3.57 -9.66 -10.30
N TYR A 285 3.49 -8.45 -10.86
CA TYR A 285 2.84 -7.29 -10.24
C TYR A 285 3.35 -6.92 -8.85
N SER A 286 4.63 -7.11 -8.59
CA SER A 286 5.27 -6.94 -7.27
C SER A 286 5.21 -5.53 -6.68
N GLN A 287 4.72 -4.53 -7.43
CA GLN A 287 4.70 -3.12 -7.04
C GLN A 287 3.31 -2.48 -7.09
N LEU A 288 2.23 -3.28 -6.95
CA LEU A 288 0.84 -2.80 -7.01
C LEU A 288 0.56 -1.67 -6.02
N GLU A 289 1.03 -1.79 -4.78
CA GLU A 289 0.86 -0.78 -3.74
C GLU A 289 1.47 0.60 -4.10
N ASN A 290 2.40 0.60 -5.05
CA ASN A 290 3.00 1.81 -5.60
C ASN A 290 2.31 2.29 -6.90
N GLY A 291 1.16 1.73 -7.24
CA GLY A 291 0.41 2.10 -8.45
C GLY A 291 1.06 1.64 -9.74
N VAL A 292 1.80 0.52 -9.71
CA VAL A 292 2.41 -0.10 -10.90
C VAL A 292 1.54 -1.26 -11.36
N GLY A 293 0.90 -1.13 -12.51
CA GLY A 293 0.10 -2.17 -13.13
C GLY A 293 -1.31 -2.34 -12.55
N MET A 294 -1.75 -1.47 -11.65
CA MET A 294 -3.08 -1.59 -11.04
C MET A 294 -4.21 -1.58 -12.08
N LEU A 295 -4.13 -0.70 -13.07
CA LEU A 295 -5.15 -0.61 -14.10
C LEU A 295 -5.14 -1.84 -15.00
N ARG A 296 -3.97 -2.37 -15.33
CA ARG A 296 -3.85 -3.58 -16.15
C ARG A 296 -4.36 -4.82 -15.41
N LEU A 297 -4.04 -4.96 -14.13
CA LEU A 297 -4.53 -6.08 -13.32
C LEU A 297 -6.05 -6.02 -13.19
N LEU A 298 -6.61 -4.86 -12.89
CA LEU A 298 -8.08 -4.65 -12.85
C LEU A 298 -8.75 -5.08 -14.17
N GLU A 299 -8.18 -4.71 -15.32
CA GLU A 299 -8.70 -5.11 -16.62
C GLU A 299 -8.61 -6.63 -16.85
N LYS A 300 -7.49 -7.24 -16.47
CA LYS A 300 -7.26 -8.68 -16.61
C LYS A 300 -8.25 -9.50 -15.78
N GLU A 301 -8.45 -9.13 -14.54
CA GLU A 301 -9.40 -9.77 -13.63
C GLU A 301 -10.85 -9.57 -14.09
N PHE A 302 -11.17 -8.35 -14.54
CA PHE A 302 -12.47 -8.05 -15.14
C PHE A 302 -12.74 -8.91 -16.38
N ASP A 303 -11.76 -9.06 -17.26
CA ASP A 303 -11.89 -9.84 -18.48
C ASP A 303 -12.04 -11.34 -18.16
N PHE A 304 -11.31 -11.83 -17.16
CA PHE A 304 -11.45 -13.19 -16.70
C PHE A 304 -12.86 -13.47 -16.17
N GLU A 305 -13.42 -12.60 -15.34
CA GLU A 305 -14.79 -12.76 -14.81
C GLU A 305 -15.86 -12.60 -15.90
N ALA A 306 -15.60 -11.74 -16.90
CA ALA A 306 -16.50 -11.53 -18.02
C ALA A 306 -16.74 -12.80 -18.85
N ASP A 307 -15.81 -13.75 -18.85
CA ASP A 307 -15.98 -15.04 -19.54
C ASP A 307 -17.08 -15.91 -18.90
N PHE A 308 -17.43 -15.68 -17.61
CA PHE A 308 -18.46 -16.39 -16.86
C PHE A 308 -19.82 -15.69 -16.83
N ILE A 309 -20.00 -14.56 -17.50
CA ILE A 309 -21.27 -13.80 -17.51
C ILE A 309 -22.46 -14.66 -17.95
N GLY A 310 -22.27 -15.57 -18.91
CA GLY A 310 -23.29 -16.50 -19.36
C GLY A 310 -23.92 -17.32 -18.21
N ASP A 311 -23.08 -17.82 -17.31
CA ASP A 311 -23.50 -18.63 -16.17
C ASP A 311 -24.33 -17.81 -15.17
N TYR A 312 -24.00 -16.52 -14.99
CA TYR A 312 -24.79 -15.62 -14.13
C TYR A 312 -26.17 -15.32 -14.72
N ILE A 313 -26.26 -15.14 -16.02
CA ILE A 313 -27.54 -14.93 -16.73
C ILE A 313 -28.40 -16.18 -16.63
N GLU A 314 -27.85 -17.37 -16.91
CA GLU A 314 -28.57 -18.63 -16.86
C GLU A 314 -29.05 -18.98 -15.44
N SER A 315 -28.26 -18.67 -14.41
CA SER A 315 -28.62 -18.91 -13.00
C SER A 315 -29.67 -17.94 -12.47
N SER A 316 -30.17 -16.99 -13.28
CA SER A 316 -31.11 -15.93 -12.89
C SER A 316 -30.68 -15.10 -11.67
N LYS A 317 -29.38 -14.98 -11.45
CA LYS A 317 -28.82 -14.16 -10.36
C LYS A 317 -28.91 -12.66 -10.64
N LEU A 318 -29.21 -12.27 -11.89
CA LEU A 318 -29.27 -10.86 -12.28
C LEU A 318 -30.66 -10.27 -12.10
N SER A 319 -30.73 -9.10 -11.47
CA SER A 319 -31.95 -8.28 -11.38
C SER A 319 -31.89 -7.19 -12.47
N LEU A 320 -32.51 -7.44 -13.62
CA LEU A 320 -32.52 -6.53 -14.76
C LEU A 320 -33.95 -6.04 -15.09
N PRO A 321 -34.17 -4.83 -15.63
CA PRO A 321 -33.13 -3.84 -15.95
C PRO A 321 -32.51 -3.19 -14.71
N ARG A 322 -31.22 -2.86 -14.77
CA ARG A 322 -30.46 -2.21 -13.71
C ARG A 322 -29.74 -0.96 -14.23
N THR A 323 -29.77 0.11 -13.47
CA THR A 323 -28.97 1.32 -13.76
C THR A 323 -28.05 1.56 -12.56
N VAL A 324 -26.74 1.46 -12.74
CA VAL A 324 -25.74 1.65 -11.69
C VAL A 324 -24.81 2.82 -12.05
N SER A 325 -24.36 3.56 -11.07
CA SER A 325 -23.39 4.64 -11.25
C SER A 325 -22.04 4.25 -10.67
N VAL A 326 -20.96 4.72 -11.28
CA VAL A 326 -19.58 4.52 -10.81
C VAL A 326 -18.91 5.90 -10.68
N ALA A 327 -18.43 6.23 -9.49
CA ALA A 327 -17.58 7.40 -9.27
C ALA A 327 -16.11 6.99 -9.26
N THR A 328 -15.29 7.70 -10.02
CA THR A 328 -13.86 7.40 -10.12
C THR A 328 -13.03 8.67 -10.32
N GLY A 329 -11.73 8.60 -10.02
CA GLY A 329 -10.82 9.75 -10.20
C GLY A 329 -10.45 9.99 -11.67
N VAL A 330 -9.88 11.15 -11.92
CA VAL A 330 -9.48 11.58 -13.28
C VAL A 330 -8.51 10.57 -13.92
N ALA A 331 -7.58 10.01 -13.13
CA ALA A 331 -6.56 9.09 -13.63
C ALA A 331 -7.14 7.78 -14.19
N SER A 332 -8.17 7.24 -13.55
CA SER A 332 -8.77 5.94 -13.92
C SER A 332 -10.02 6.07 -14.78
N TYR A 333 -10.52 7.29 -15.01
CA TYR A 333 -11.82 7.52 -15.65
C TYR A 333 -11.97 6.84 -17.02
N GLU A 334 -11.04 7.07 -17.94
CA GLU A 334 -11.11 6.48 -19.30
C GLU A 334 -11.04 4.95 -19.27
N HIS A 335 -10.24 4.41 -18.34
CA HIS A 335 -10.09 2.97 -18.18
C HIS A 335 -11.38 2.34 -17.63
N ILE A 336 -11.93 2.90 -16.54
CA ILE A 336 -13.23 2.46 -15.98
C ILE A 336 -14.35 2.59 -16.99
N LEU A 337 -14.40 3.69 -17.74
CA LEU A 337 -15.39 3.89 -18.81
C LEU A 337 -15.29 2.80 -19.91
N SER A 338 -14.09 2.35 -20.22
CA SER A 338 -13.88 1.26 -21.19
C SER A 338 -14.46 -0.07 -20.66
N LEU A 339 -14.16 -0.42 -19.40
CA LEU A 339 -14.64 -1.65 -18.76
C LEU A 339 -16.16 -1.65 -18.61
N THR A 340 -16.75 -0.53 -18.17
CA THR A 340 -18.21 -0.42 -18.02
C THR A 340 -18.95 -0.53 -19.34
N LYS A 341 -18.43 0.06 -20.43
CA LYS A 341 -18.97 -0.15 -21.78
C LYS A 341 -18.86 -1.60 -22.24
N LYS A 342 -17.84 -2.34 -21.81
CA LYS A 342 -17.73 -3.76 -22.08
C LYS A 342 -18.83 -4.54 -21.35
N ALA A 343 -19.08 -4.26 -20.07
CA ALA A 343 -20.17 -4.87 -19.30
C ALA A 343 -21.56 -4.61 -19.94
N GLU A 344 -21.84 -3.35 -20.33
CA GLU A 344 -23.11 -3.00 -21.01
C GLU A 344 -23.34 -3.76 -22.33
N ARG A 345 -22.27 -4.10 -23.05
CA ARG A 345 -22.38 -4.90 -24.29
C ARG A 345 -22.63 -6.38 -24.03
N LEU A 346 -22.20 -6.89 -22.88
CA LEU A 346 -22.31 -8.29 -22.50
C LEU A 346 -23.67 -8.62 -21.83
N VAL A 347 -24.32 -7.61 -21.23
CA VAL A 347 -25.54 -7.82 -20.45
C VAL A 347 -26.64 -6.85 -20.89
N ASP A 348 -27.63 -7.38 -21.60
CA ASP A 348 -28.79 -6.60 -22.03
C ASP A 348 -29.60 -6.11 -20.80
N GLY A 349 -29.95 -4.82 -20.81
CA GLY A 349 -30.70 -4.20 -19.71
C GLY A 349 -29.82 -3.63 -18.57
N LEU A 350 -28.50 -3.77 -18.67
CA LEU A 350 -27.55 -3.09 -17.78
C LEU A 350 -27.21 -1.70 -18.36
N LYS A 351 -27.34 -0.65 -17.55
CA LYS A 351 -26.94 0.74 -17.87
C LYS A 351 -25.99 1.24 -16.82
N ILE A 352 -24.84 1.79 -17.22
CA ILE A 352 -23.80 2.25 -16.30
C ILE A 352 -23.44 3.71 -16.58
N ASN A 353 -23.61 4.57 -15.57
CA ASN A 353 -23.21 5.97 -15.64
C ASN A 353 -21.84 6.13 -14.95
N VAL A 354 -20.80 6.52 -15.67
CA VAL A 354 -19.46 6.74 -15.07
C VAL A 354 -19.24 8.23 -14.86
N TYR A 355 -18.92 8.61 -13.63
CA TYR A 355 -18.66 9.98 -13.23
C TYR A 355 -17.20 10.19 -12.88
N CYS A 356 -16.57 11.11 -13.63
CA CYS A 356 -15.21 11.57 -13.37
C CYS A 356 -15.24 12.62 -12.24
N ILE A 357 -14.71 12.27 -11.08
CA ILE A 357 -14.67 13.14 -9.92
C ILE A 357 -13.31 13.85 -9.83
N LYS A 358 -13.32 15.15 -9.83
CA LYS A 358 -12.14 15.98 -9.59
C LYS A 358 -11.89 16.09 -8.09
N ASN A 359 -10.65 15.98 -7.69
CA ASN A 359 -10.26 16.18 -6.30
C ASN A 359 -10.12 17.67 -5.99
N ASN A 360 -11.21 18.30 -5.54
CA ASN A 360 -11.20 19.70 -5.09
C ASN A 360 -10.67 19.82 -3.66
N PHE A 361 -10.79 18.75 -2.86
CA PHE A 361 -10.37 18.75 -1.47
C PHE A 361 -8.84 18.89 -1.33
N PHE A 362 -8.07 18.05 -2.01
CA PHE A 362 -6.60 18.12 -2.01
C PHE A 362 -6.03 18.95 -3.16
N GLY A 363 -6.80 19.25 -4.18
CA GLY A 363 -6.42 19.96 -5.40
C GLY A 363 -6.40 19.08 -6.64
N GLU A 364 -6.70 19.66 -7.81
CA GLU A 364 -6.88 18.94 -9.09
C GLU A 364 -5.61 18.24 -9.61
N GLN A 365 -4.44 18.51 -9.02
CA GLN A 365 -3.21 17.77 -9.32
C GLN A 365 -3.23 16.33 -8.76
N ILE A 366 -4.11 16.09 -7.77
CA ILE A 366 -4.35 14.76 -7.23
C ILE A 366 -5.45 14.11 -8.08
N THR A 367 -5.07 13.15 -8.89
CA THR A 367 -5.94 12.53 -9.90
C THR A 367 -6.37 11.10 -9.55
N VAL A 368 -5.72 10.48 -8.57
CA VAL A 368 -5.98 9.09 -8.16
C VAL A 368 -7.30 8.96 -7.41
N SER A 369 -8.00 7.85 -7.63
CA SER A 369 -9.31 7.58 -6.99
C SER A 369 -9.22 7.45 -5.48
N GLY A 370 -8.21 6.79 -4.94
CA GLY A 370 -8.05 6.53 -3.50
C GLY A 370 -7.89 7.78 -2.61
N LEU A 371 -7.68 8.96 -3.19
CA LEU A 371 -7.62 10.23 -2.46
C LEU A 371 -8.88 11.10 -2.66
N LEU A 372 -9.90 10.61 -3.36
CA LEU A 372 -11.20 11.28 -3.45
C LEU A 372 -11.87 11.31 -2.08
N THR A 373 -12.62 12.38 -1.82
CA THR A 373 -13.35 12.53 -0.56
C THR A 373 -14.86 12.44 -0.77
N GLY A 374 -15.60 12.09 0.29
CA GLY A 374 -17.06 12.12 0.26
C GLY A 374 -17.61 13.52 -0.05
N VAL A 375 -16.88 14.59 0.29
CA VAL A 375 -17.25 15.97 -0.04
C VAL A 375 -17.16 16.20 -1.55
N ASP A 376 -16.05 15.79 -2.18
CA ASP A 376 -15.88 15.91 -3.64
C ASP A 376 -16.99 15.18 -4.39
N MET A 377 -17.35 13.96 -3.94
CA MET A 377 -18.42 13.16 -4.54
C MET A 377 -19.80 13.81 -4.32
N ALA A 378 -20.13 14.22 -3.09
CA ALA A 378 -21.42 14.82 -2.77
C ALA A 378 -21.68 16.09 -3.59
N GLU A 379 -20.68 16.96 -3.75
CA GLU A 379 -20.82 18.20 -4.50
C GLU A 379 -20.99 17.95 -6.01
N GLN A 380 -20.19 17.06 -6.59
CA GLN A 380 -20.14 16.84 -8.04
C GLN A 380 -21.24 15.90 -8.55
N LEU A 381 -21.79 15.05 -7.69
CA LEU A 381 -22.86 14.11 -8.02
C LEU A 381 -24.26 14.63 -7.65
N SER A 382 -24.36 15.73 -6.91
CA SER A 382 -25.65 16.34 -6.57
C SER A 382 -26.47 16.65 -7.81
N GLY A 383 -27.71 16.14 -7.86
CA GLY A 383 -28.63 16.33 -8.99
C GLY A 383 -28.30 15.52 -10.25
N LYS A 384 -27.34 14.60 -10.19
CA LYS A 384 -27.06 13.67 -11.28
C LYS A 384 -28.00 12.45 -11.22
N GLU A 385 -28.18 11.80 -12.38
CA GLU A 385 -28.92 10.53 -12.46
C GLU A 385 -28.02 9.39 -11.99
N LEU A 386 -28.20 8.93 -10.76
CA LEU A 386 -27.35 7.91 -10.15
C LEU A 386 -27.90 6.49 -10.33
N GLY A 387 -29.17 6.33 -10.73
CA GLY A 387 -29.80 5.02 -10.89
C GLY A 387 -30.08 4.35 -9.55
N ASP A 388 -29.91 3.04 -9.50
CA ASP A 388 -30.27 2.21 -8.35
C ASP A 388 -29.21 2.29 -7.24
N GLU A 389 -27.95 2.55 -7.59
CA GLU A 389 -26.80 2.48 -6.70
C GLU A 389 -25.61 3.27 -7.23
N LEU A 390 -24.76 3.76 -6.33
CA LEU A 390 -23.47 4.38 -6.61
C LEU A 390 -22.32 3.50 -6.11
N LEU A 391 -21.51 2.98 -7.02
CA LEU A 391 -20.26 2.29 -6.70
C LEU A 391 -19.13 3.32 -6.54
N ILE A 392 -18.34 3.14 -5.49
CA ILE A 392 -17.14 3.93 -5.22
C ILE A 392 -15.94 2.99 -5.02
N PRO A 393 -14.69 3.38 -5.37
CA PRO A 393 -13.53 2.56 -5.08
C PRO A 393 -13.32 2.41 -3.57
N SER A 394 -13.16 1.19 -3.07
CA SER A 394 -12.99 0.91 -1.64
C SER A 394 -11.78 1.62 -1.01
N ASN A 395 -10.72 1.86 -1.79
CA ASN A 395 -9.55 2.60 -1.34
C ASN A 395 -9.76 4.11 -1.11
N THR A 396 -10.96 4.64 -1.37
CA THR A 396 -11.37 5.99 -0.93
C THR A 396 -11.66 6.03 0.57
N LEU A 397 -11.88 4.87 1.17
CA LEU A 397 -12.18 4.69 2.58
C LEU A 397 -10.94 4.18 3.33
N ARG A 398 -10.96 4.33 4.65
CA ARG A 398 -9.95 3.66 5.48
C ARG A 398 -10.17 2.15 5.50
N ALA A 399 -9.20 1.39 6.01
CA ALA A 399 -9.20 -0.08 5.96
C ALA A 399 -10.47 -0.72 6.56
N GLU A 400 -11.07 -0.10 7.57
CA GLU A 400 -12.33 -0.54 8.17
C GLU A 400 -13.57 -0.27 7.28
N GLY A 401 -13.42 0.45 6.17
CA GLY A 401 -14.48 0.71 5.19
C GLY A 401 -15.53 1.74 5.59
N ASP A 402 -15.34 2.45 6.69
CA ASP A 402 -16.37 3.28 7.31
C ASP A 402 -16.17 4.79 7.16
N LEU A 403 -14.97 5.27 6.77
CA LEU A 403 -14.66 6.70 6.72
C LEU A 403 -13.84 7.12 5.51
N PHE A 404 -14.29 8.15 4.81
CA PHE A 404 -13.46 8.91 3.86
C PHE A 404 -12.35 9.71 4.57
N LEU A 405 -11.39 10.20 3.81
CA LEU A 405 -10.32 11.06 4.33
C LEU A 405 -10.85 12.35 4.98
N CYS A 406 -11.95 12.91 4.49
CA CYS A 406 -12.62 14.09 5.05
C CYS A 406 -13.43 13.81 6.33
N GLY A 407 -13.53 12.55 6.78
CA GLY A 407 -14.28 12.15 7.96
C GLY A 407 -15.78 11.86 7.72
N MET A 408 -16.27 12.02 6.49
CA MET A 408 -17.62 11.60 6.09
C MET A 408 -17.71 10.06 6.06
N THR A 409 -18.86 9.49 6.37
CA THR A 409 -19.16 8.06 6.20
C THR A 409 -19.82 7.78 4.84
N PRO A 410 -19.79 6.53 4.33
CA PRO A 410 -20.57 6.15 3.15
C PRO A 410 -22.09 6.38 3.34
N ASP A 411 -22.63 6.13 4.53
CA ASP A 411 -24.04 6.36 4.86
C ASP A 411 -24.43 7.84 4.80
N GLU A 412 -23.54 8.73 5.25
CA GLU A 412 -23.76 10.18 5.12
C GLU A 412 -23.74 10.60 3.65
N LEU A 413 -22.86 10.04 2.83
CA LEU A 413 -22.83 10.28 1.38
C LEU A 413 -24.10 9.75 0.72
N SER A 414 -24.52 8.52 1.05
CA SER A 414 -25.76 7.91 0.59
C SER A 414 -26.99 8.78 0.91
N SER A 415 -27.07 9.28 2.15
CA SER A 415 -28.15 10.15 2.59
C SER A 415 -28.20 11.48 1.80
N ARG A 416 -27.03 12.03 1.44
CA ARG A 416 -26.93 13.28 0.65
C ARG A 416 -27.32 13.09 -0.80
N LEU A 417 -27.00 11.95 -1.38
CA LEU A 417 -27.24 11.65 -2.80
C LEU A 417 -28.58 10.98 -3.05
N GLY A 418 -29.20 10.40 -2.01
CA GLY A 418 -30.50 9.72 -2.09
C GLY A 418 -30.44 8.34 -2.75
N VAL A 419 -29.26 7.72 -2.86
CA VAL A 419 -29.03 6.38 -3.40
C VAL A 419 -28.05 5.61 -2.51
N PRO A 420 -28.12 4.27 -2.45
CA PRO A 420 -27.10 3.46 -1.80
C PRO A 420 -25.70 3.75 -2.35
N VAL A 421 -24.71 3.81 -1.46
CA VAL A 421 -23.29 3.97 -1.82
C VAL A 421 -22.54 2.73 -1.38
N THR A 422 -22.02 1.98 -2.35
CA THR A 422 -21.37 0.70 -2.13
C THR A 422 -19.90 0.77 -2.51
N PRO A 423 -18.98 0.47 -1.59
CA PRO A 423 -17.56 0.32 -1.90
C PRO A 423 -17.32 -0.92 -2.76
N SER A 424 -16.68 -0.75 -3.91
CA SER A 424 -16.20 -1.83 -4.76
C SER A 424 -14.71 -2.04 -4.52
N LYS A 425 -14.27 -3.30 -4.37
CA LYS A 425 -12.84 -3.63 -4.22
C LYS A 425 -12.06 -3.22 -5.46
N ASN A 426 -10.74 -3.03 -5.31
CA ASN A 426 -9.82 -2.78 -6.42
C ASN A 426 -9.40 -4.08 -7.10
N ASP A 427 -10.38 -4.91 -7.41
CA ASP A 427 -10.30 -6.21 -8.05
C ASP A 427 -11.29 -6.21 -9.22
N GLY A 428 -10.86 -6.65 -10.40
CA GLY A 428 -11.66 -6.56 -11.62
C GLY A 428 -12.86 -7.50 -11.63
N SER A 429 -12.71 -8.70 -11.04
CA SER A 429 -13.81 -9.66 -10.90
C SER A 429 -14.89 -9.11 -9.96
N GLU A 430 -14.49 -8.63 -8.79
CA GLU A 430 -15.38 -8.00 -7.81
C GLU A 430 -16.06 -6.75 -8.38
N PHE A 431 -15.33 -5.97 -9.16
CA PHE A 431 -15.90 -4.79 -9.82
C PHE A 431 -17.00 -5.18 -10.82
N LEU A 432 -16.78 -6.20 -11.64
CA LEU A 432 -17.80 -6.69 -12.57
C LEU A 432 -19.04 -7.22 -11.81
N LEU A 433 -18.83 -8.03 -10.77
CA LEU A 433 -19.92 -8.55 -9.95
C LEU A 433 -20.74 -7.42 -9.29
N ALA A 434 -20.08 -6.40 -8.78
CA ALA A 434 -20.75 -5.22 -8.23
C ALA A 434 -21.59 -4.47 -9.27
N LEU A 435 -21.08 -4.30 -10.51
CA LEU A 435 -21.85 -3.71 -11.62
C LEU A 435 -23.11 -4.51 -11.90
N LEU A 436 -23.07 -5.84 -11.78
CA LEU A 436 -24.19 -6.74 -12.01
C LEU A 436 -25.14 -6.83 -10.80
N GLY A 437 -24.75 -6.31 -9.64
CA GLY A 437 -25.53 -6.43 -8.39
C GLY A 437 -25.47 -7.83 -7.79
N ILE A 438 -24.39 -8.55 -8.01
CA ILE A 438 -24.12 -9.87 -7.44
C ILE A 438 -23.21 -9.67 -6.23
N GLU A 439 -23.64 -10.17 -5.07
CA GLU A 439 -22.78 -10.24 -3.88
C GLU A 439 -21.75 -11.36 -4.07
N SER A 440 -20.47 -11.04 -3.82
CA SER A 440 -19.44 -12.07 -3.81
C SER A 440 -19.50 -12.85 -2.49
N ASP A 441 -19.48 -14.17 -2.58
CA ASP A 441 -19.45 -15.08 -1.42
C ASP A 441 -18.03 -15.21 -0.80
N ILE A 442 -17.11 -14.22 -1.07
CA ILE A 442 -15.70 -14.30 -0.64
C ILE A 442 -15.37 -13.21 0.38
#